data_da3a906643392796142a9d23dbe46af9
#
_entry.id   da3a906643392796142a9d23dbe46af9
#
_cell.length_a   1.000
_cell.length_b   1.000
_cell.length_c   1.000
_cell.angle_alpha   90.00
_cell.angle_beta   90.00
_cell.angle_gamma   90.00
#
_symmetry.space_group_name_H-M   'P 1'
#
loop_
_entity.id
_entity.type
_entity.pdbx_description
1 polymer ?
#
loop_
_entity_poly.entity_id
_entity_poly.type
_entity_poly.pdbx_seq_one_letter_code
_entity_poly.pdbx_strand_id
1 'polypeptide(L)'
;MKNNIKKMGLLIGFFIVGLHYLQAQSVYKLADSKNIAMKLSGTSTLHKWDMNASIFSGRASFDFKPGSTKELASLKSLTFLLAVANLSSGEKGLDKNAYKALKSKQFKNIAYKLTSATVSPEGGNKYLLKTHGELTIAGVTKEIMMDVHCVVNSDGTITCTGTDTLNMTDYQVKPPTFMLGAMKTGDALTLDFTMVYKKQVTG
;
A
#
# COMPACT_ATOMS: atom_id res chain seq x y z
N MET A 1 -1.33 -85.92 10.36
CA MET A 1 -1.30 -84.91 9.25
C MET A 1 -1.74 -83.55 9.84
N LYS A 2 -0.82 -82.58 9.98
CA LYS A 2 -1.07 -81.29 10.59
C LYS A 2 -1.24 -80.28 9.47
N ASN A 3 -2.42 -79.68 9.39
CA ASN A 3 -2.69 -78.54 8.46
C ASN A 3 -2.32 -77.18 9.11
N ASN A 4 -1.29 -76.58 8.56
CA ASN A 4 -0.89 -75.22 8.90
C ASN A 4 -1.65 -74.26 8.01
N ILE A 5 -2.65 -73.57 8.59
CA ILE A 5 -3.34 -72.43 7.94
C ILE A 5 -2.53 -71.18 8.23
N LYS A 6 -1.83 -70.63 7.23
CA LYS A 6 -1.14 -69.35 7.29
C LYS A 6 -2.19 -68.20 7.27
N LYS A 7 -2.30 -67.45 8.37
CA LYS A 7 -3.06 -66.23 8.43
C LYS A 7 -2.34 -65.13 7.68
N MET A 8 -2.84 -64.77 6.50
CA MET A 8 -2.37 -63.63 5.73
C MET A 8 -3.09 -62.39 6.23
N GLY A 9 -2.39 -61.57 7.03
CA GLY A 9 -2.92 -60.31 7.52
C GLY A 9 -2.90 -59.26 6.42
N LEU A 10 -4.08 -58.80 6.01
CA LEU A 10 -4.26 -57.70 5.05
C LEU A 10 -4.04 -56.36 5.78
N LEU A 11 -2.88 -55.75 5.58
CA LEU A 11 -2.54 -54.40 6.06
C LEU A 11 -3.20 -53.40 5.12
N ILE A 12 -4.39 -52.88 5.49
CA ILE A 12 -5.02 -51.78 4.80
C ILE A 12 -4.32 -50.50 5.28
N GLY A 13 -3.35 -50.02 4.49
CA GLY A 13 -2.74 -48.68 4.68
C GLY A 13 -3.75 -47.58 4.39
N PHE A 14 -4.19 -46.87 5.43
CA PHE A 14 -5.05 -45.72 5.31
C PHE A 14 -4.22 -44.53 4.81
N PHE A 15 -4.25 -44.31 3.50
CA PHE A 15 -3.58 -43.16 2.87
C PHE A 15 -4.45 -41.93 3.13
N ILE A 16 -4.16 -41.18 4.22
CA ILE A 16 -4.77 -39.89 4.47
C ILE A 16 -4.18 -38.90 3.46
N VAL A 17 -4.86 -38.71 2.34
CA VAL A 17 -4.58 -37.62 1.42
C VAL A 17 -5.02 -36.34 2.11
N GLY A 18 -4.08 -35.64 2.72
CA GLY A 18 -4.32 -34.31 3.26
C GLY A 18 -4.72 -33.36 2.11
N LEU A 19 -6.00 -33.05 2.03
CA LEU A 19 -6.51 -31.98 1.17
C LEU A 19 -5.95 -30.65 1.69
N HIS A 20 -4.81 -30.25 1.17
CA HIS A 20 -4.29 -28.90 1.34
C HIS A 20 -5.23 -27.99 0.54
N TYR A 21 -6.15 -27.33 1.22
CA TYR A 21 -6.90 -26.24 0.64
C TYR A 21 -5.89 -25.13 0.31
N LEU A 22 -5.48 -25.04 -0.94
CA LEU A 22 -4.81 -23.89 -1.50
C LEU A 22 -5.80 -22.74 -1.39
N GLN A 23 -5.71 -21.97 -0.31
CA GLN A 23 -6.41 -20.68 -0.22
C GLN A 23 -5.82 -19.81 -1.33
N ALA A 24 -6.55 -19.68 -2.43
CA ALA A 24 -6.19 -18.78 -3.50
C ALA A 24 -6.12 -17.36 -2.91
N GLN A 25 -4.91 -16.80 -2.80
CA GLN A 25 -4.67 -15.44 -2.34
C GLN A 25 -5.46 -14.48 -3.23
N SER A 26 -6.37 -13.74 -2.63
CA SER A 26 -7.13 -12.74 -3.37
C SER A 26 -6.26 -11.51 -3.63
N VAL A 27 -5.78 -11.40 -4.86
CA VAL A 27 -5.00 -10.25 -5.31
C VAL A 27 -5.95 -9.11 -5.65
N TYR A 28 -5.68 -7.95 -5.11
CA TYR A 28 -6.39 -6.70 -5.35
C TYR A 28 -5.48 -5.74 -6.10
N LYS A 29 -6.06 -4.96 -6.99
CA LYS A 29 -5.42 -3.86 -7.71
C LYS A 29 -6.04 -2.54 -7.30
N LEU A 30 -5.27 -1.46 -7.33
CA LEU A 30 -5.86 -0.13 -7.28
C LEU A 30 -6.83 0.04 -8.44
N ALA A 31 -8.03 0.51 -8.12
CA ALA A 31 -9.07 0.76 -9.11
C ALA A 31 -8.73 2.02 -9.91
N ASP A 32 -9.03 2.00 -11.21
CA ASP A 32 -9.08 3.22 -12.01
C ASP A 32 -10.37 3.97 -11.62
N SER A 33 -10.30 4.80 -10.61
CA SER A 33 -11.47 5.44 -10.01
C SER A 33 -11.20 6.91 -9.72
N LYS A 34 -12.21 7.75 -9.96
CA LYS A 34 -12.20 9.16 -9.54
C LYS A 34 -12.14 9.32 -8.00
N ASN A 35 -12.37 8.22 -7.26
CA ASN A 35 -12.36 8.19 -5.81
C ASN A 35 -10.98 7.88 -5.22
N ILE A 36 -9.95 7.68 -6.05
CA ILE A 36 -8.57 7.59 -5.59
C ILE A 36 -7.92 8.96 -5.64
N ALA A 37 -7.26 9.33 -4.58
CA ALA A 37 -6.57 10.60 -4.46
C ALA A 37 -5.35 10.46 -3.56
N MET A 38 -4.32 11.19 -3.89
CA MET A 38 -3.17 11.42 -3.03
C MET A 38 -2.85 12.92 -3.05
N LYS A 39 -2.82 13.53 -1.90
CA LYS A 39 -2.51 14.92 -1.71
C LYS A 39 -1.30 15.05 -0.81
N LEU A 40 -0.33 15.81 -1.26
CA LEU A 40 0.84 16.20 -0.49
C LEU A 40 0.75 17.68 -0.19
N SER A 41 0.73 18.05 1.08
CA SER A 41 0.65 19.43 1.54
C SER A 41 1.93 19.86 2.21
N GLY A 42 2.35 21.08 1.98
CA GLY A 42 3.52 21.68 2.61
C GLY A 42 3.36 23.19 2.85
N THR A 43 4.38 23.76 3.46
CA THR A 43 4.42 25.21 3.75
C THR A 43 5.60 25.87 3.06
N SER A 44 5.52 27.16 2.88
CA SER A 44 6.64 28.01 2.52
C SER A 44 6.59 29.28 3.35
N THR A 45 7.62 30.14 3.22
CA THR A 45 7.63 31.44 3.89
C THR A 45 6.47 32.36 3.45
N LEU A 46 5.83 32.09 2.32
CA LEU A 46 4.73 32.92 1.80
C LEU A 46 3.36 32.30 2.04
N HIS A 47 3.19 31.01 1.74
CA HIS A 47 1.88 30.36 1.77
C HIS A 47 2.01 28.83 1.91
N LYS A 48 0.89 28.18 2.18
CA LYS A 48 0.74 26.74 2.06
C LYS A 48 0.62 26.38 0.58
N TRP A 49 1.07 25.19 0.22
CA TRP A 49 0.98 24.67 -1.13
C TRP A 49 0.59 23.18 -1.09
N ASP A 50 -0.01 22.73 -2.15
CA ASP A 50 -0.43 21.34 -2.32
C ASP A 50 0.07 20.79 -3.66
N MET A 51 0.34 19.48 -3.68
CA MET A 51 0.53 18.71 -4.90
C MET A 51 -0.39 17.49 -4.84
N ASN A 52 -0.98 17.16 -5.97
CA ASN A 52 -1.90 16.05 -6.09
C ASN A 52 -1.34 14.99 -7.05
N ALA A 53 -1.70 13.72 -6.81
CA ALA A 53 -1.51 12.63 -7.73
C ALA A 53 -2.82 11.86 -7.88
N SER A 54 -3.22 11.61 -9.13
CA SER A 54 -4.39 10.79 -9.48
C SER A 54 -4.03 9.57 -10.31
N ILE A 55 -2.78 9.47 -10.77
CA ILE A 55 -2.28 8.39 -11.60
C ILE A 55 -1.12 7.71 -10.87
N PHE A 56 -1.42 6.57 -10.30
CA PHE A 56 -0.44 5.70 -9.63
C PHE A 56 -0.92 4.24 -9.72
N SER A 57 -0.08 3.30 -9.38
CA SER A 57 -0.41 1.87 -9.40
C SER A 57 -0.14 1.23 -8.04
N GLY A 58 -0.84 0.14 -7.78
CA GLY A 58 -0.63 -0.63 -6.56
C GLY A 58 -1.33 -1.98 -6.61
N ARG A 59 -0.79 -2.91 -5.83
CA ARG A 59 -1.38 -4.24 -5.63
C ARG A 59 -1.35 -4.55 -4.15
N ALA A 60 -2.37 -5.27 -3.69
CA ALA A 60 -2.46 -5.74 -2.31
C ALA A 60 -3.01 -7.16 -2.28
N SER A 61 -2.64 -7.92 -1.26
CA SER A 61 -3.23 -9.22 -0.97
C SER A 61 -3.91 -9.14 0.39
N PHE A 62 -5.24 -9.15 0.36
CA PHE A 62 -6.07 -9.17 1.56
C PHE A 62 -6.62 -10.57 1.79
N ASP A 63 -6.54 -11.06 3.02
CA ASP A 63 -7.22 -12.28 3.42
C ASP A 63 -8.43 -11.96 4.28
N PHE A 64 -9.45 -12.78 4.13
CA PHE A 64 -10.68 -12.72 4.90
C PHE A 64 -10.79 -13.95 5.80
N LYS A 65 -11.59 -13.86 6.87
CA LYS A 65 -11.88 -15.01 7.71
C LYS A 65 -12.52 -16.14 6.90
N PRO A 66 -12.27 -17.41 7.25
CA PRO A 66 -12.89 -18.55 6.57
C PRO A 66 -14.41 -18.38 6.47
N GLY A 67 -14.96 -18.59 5.27
CA GLY A 67 -16.39 -18.45 4.99
C GLY A 67 -16.94 -17.03 4.92
N SER A 68 -16.09 -16.00 5.06
CA SER A 68 -16.49 -14.60 4.95
C SER A 68 -15.83 -13.91 3.75
N THR A 69 -16.58 -13.02 3.11
CA THR A 69 -16.06 -12.08 2.09
C THR A 69 -16.00 -10.63 2.60
N LYS A 70 -16.37 -10.43 3.87
CA LYS A 70 -16.51 -9.11 4.49
C LYS A 70 -15.63 -8.93 5.73
N GLU A 71 -15.27 -10.03 6.42
CA GLU A 71 -14.45 -9.97 7.62
C GLU A 71 -12.97 -10.04 7.26
N LEU A 72 -12.33 -8.88 7.19
CA LEU A 72 -10.91 -8.77 6.91
C LEU A 72 -10.09 -9.41 8.03
N ALA A 73 -9.20 -10.33 7.68
CA ALA A 73 -8.33 -11.03 8.63
C ALA A 73 -6.89 -10.51 8.59
N SER A 74 -6.35 -10.25 7.40
CA SER A 74 -4.97 -9.79 7.26
C SER A 74 -4.72 -9.04 5.95
N LEU A 75 -3.66 -8.21 5.94
CA LEU A 75 -3.02 -7.67 4.76
C LEU A 75 -1.65 -8.35 4.62
N LYS A 76 -1.49 -9.23 3.64
CA LYS A 76 -0.28 -10.04 3.45
C LYS A 76 0.81 -9.33 2.67
N SER A 77 0.43 -8.56 1.69
CA SER A 77 1.35 -7.79 0.87
C SER A 77 0.69 -6.53 0.33
N LEU A 78 1.47 -5.49 0.15
CA LEU A 78 1.06 -4.29 -0.55
C LEU A 78 2.29 -3.68 -1.24
N THR A 79 2.11 -3.30 -2.50
CA THR A 79 3.06 -2.48 -3.25
C THR A 79 2.34 -1.29 -3.86
N PHE A 80 3.02 -0.16 -3.86
CA PHE A 80 2.54 1.09 -4.45
C PHE A 80 3.65 1.73 -5.27
N LEU A 81 3.30 2.32 -6.40
CA LEU A 81 4.22 3.01 -7.28
C LEU A 81 3.56 4.26 -7.86
N LEU A 82 4.23 5.39 -7.68
CA LEU A 82 3.85 6.69 -8.23
C LEU A 82 5.00 7.24 -9.08
N ALA A 83 4.74 7.49 -10.36
CA ALA A 83 5.69 8.24 -11.17
C ALA A 83 5.77 9.70 -10.67
N VAL A 84 6.98 10.21 -10.42
CA VAL A 84 7.18 11.59 -9.94
C VAL A 84 6.52 12.61 -10.87
N ALA A 85 6.51 12.33 -12.18
CA ALA A 85 5.87 13.19 -13.18
C ALA A 85 4.34 13.29 -13.06
N ASN A 86 3.71 12.41 -12.26
CA ASN A 86 2.27 12.43 -11.99
C ASN A 86 1.92 13.24 -10.73
N LEU A 87 2.90 13.78 -10.02
CA LEU A 87 2.67 14.80 -9.00
C LEU A 87 2.47 16.15 -9.68
N SER A 88 1.39 16.84 -9.37
CA SER A 88 1.13 18.18 -9.91
C SER A 88 0.45 19.09 -8.89
N SER A 89 0.92 20.32 -8.83
CA SER A 89 0.29 21.40 -8.09
C SER A 89 -0.68 22.21 -8.95
N GLY A 90 -0.69 22.01 -10.26
CA GLY A 90 -1.32 22.89 -11.24
C GLY A 90 -0.46 24.10 -11.62
N GLU A 91 0.65 24.33 -10.94
CA GLU A 91 1.58 25.44 -11.20
C GLU A 91 2.90 24.90 -11.78
N LYS A 92 3.15 25.17 -13.06
CA LYS A 92 4.34 24.68 -13.78
C LYS A 92 5.68 24.99 -13.06
N GLY A 93 5.76 26.13 -12.38
CA GLY A 93 6.97 26.52 -11.64
C GLY A 93 7.22 25.65 -10.42
N LEU A 94 6.16 25.38 -9.63
CA LEU A 94 6.22 24.51 -8.45
C LEU A 94 6.52 23.07 -8.87
N ASP A 95 5.80 22.54 -9.89
CA ASP A 95 6.01 21.20 -10.41
C ASP A 95 7.47 20.98 -10.86
N LYS A 96 8.04 21.93 -11.65
CA LYS A 96 9.43 21.87 -12.10
C LYS A 96 10.43 21.82 -10.93
N ASN A 97 10.17 22.58 -9.87
CA ASN A 97 11.04 22.62 -8.70
C ASN A 97 10.92 21.32 -7.86
N ALA A 98 9.71 20.80 -7.69
CA ALA A 98 9.49 19.51 -7.06
C ALA A 98 10.21 18.38 -7.82
N TYR A 99 10.07 18.31 -9.13
CA TYR A 99 10.76 17.30 -9.95
C TYR A 99 12.29 17.42 -9.88
N LYS A 100 12.82 18.65 -9.80
CA LYS A 100 14.25 18.87 -9.59
C LYS A 100 14.71 18.40 -8.21
N ALA A 101 13.96 18.74 -7.15
CA ALA A 101 14.27 18.35 -5.77
C ALA A 101 14.24 16.81 -5.62
N LEU A 102 13.23 16.16 -6.20
CA LEU A 102 13.06 14.71 -6.24
C LEU A 102 14.03 14.00 -7.21
N LYS A 103 14.88 14.76 -7.93
CA LYS A 103 15.84 14.21 -8.92
C LYS A 103 15.14 13.29 -9.95
N SER A 104 13.97 13.69 -10.46
CA SER A 104 13.07 12.86 -11.27
C SER A 104 13.69 12.29 -12.54
N LYS A 105 14.76 12.91 -13.07
CA LYS A 105 15.53 12.36 -14.21
C LYS A 105 16.25 11.06 -13.85
N GLN A 106 16.70 10.93 -12.60
CA GLN A 106 17.43 9.77 -12.08
C GLN A 106 16.48 8.80 -11.36
N PHE A 107 15.60 9.33 -10.51
CA PHE A 107 14.63 8.56 -9.70
C PHE A 107 13.22 8.88 -10.19
N LYS A 108 12.73 8.09 -11.12
CA LYS A 108 11.47 8.34 -11.82
C LYS A 108 10.25 8.07 -10.96
N ASN A 109 10.40 7.25 -9.92
CA ASN A 109 9.27 6.75 -9.13
C ASN A 109 9.48 6.95 -7.63
N ILE A 110 8.37 7.15 -6.93
CA ILE A 110 8.21 6.97 -5.49
C ILE A 110 7.56 5.60 -5.33
N ALA A 111 8.08 4.77 -4.40
CA ALA A 111 7.60 3.41 -4.18
C ALA A 111 7.38 3.13 -2.71
N TYR A 112 6.33 2.36 -2.39
CA TYR A 112 6.12 1.80 -1.06
C TYR A 112 5.94 0.28 -1.16
N LYS A 113 6.53 -0.43 -0.21
CA LYS A 113 6.42 -1.88 -0.08
C LYS A 113 6.14 -2.24 1.38
N LEU A 114 5.03 -2.91 1.60
CA LEU A 114 4.66 -3.41 2.93
C LEU A 114 5.65 -4.48 3.40
N THR A 115 6.07 -4.39 4.65
CA THR A 115 6.84 -5.41 5.37
C THR A 115 5.93 -6.24 6.28
N SER A 116 5.05 -5.56 7.03
CA SER A 116 4.07 -6.23 7.91
C SER A 116 2.86 -5.34 8.17
N ALA A 117 1.76 -5.95 8.57
CA ALA A 117 0.57 -5.24 9.01
C ALA A 117 -0.17 -6.02 10.11
N THR A 118 -0.77 -5.30 11.03
CA THR A 118 -1.79 -5.84 11.95
C THR A 118 -3.14 -5.26 11.56
N VAL A 119 -4.20 -6.06 11.70
CA VAL A 119 -5.58 -5.68 11.37
C VAL A 119 -6.42 -5.74 12.63
N SER A 120 -7.06 -4.64 12.96
CA SER A 120 -7.96 -4.51 14.12
C SER A 120 -9.35 -4.04 13.66
N PRO A 121 -10.45 -4.68 14.05
CA PRO A 121 -11.79 -4.23 13.70
C PRO A 121 -12.14 -2.92 14.45
N GLU A 122 -12.77 -1.98 13.73
CA GLU A 122 -13.30 -0.72 14.28
C GLU A 122 -14.84 -0.71 14.33
N GLY A 123 -15.47 -1.88 14.09
CA GLY A 123 -16.90 -2.06 14.06
C GLY A 123 -17.49 -2.11 12.64
N GLY A 124 -18.49 -2.96 12.45
CA GLY A 124 -19.11 -3.22 11.16
C GLY A 124 -18.11 -3.74 10.13
N ASN A 125 -17.95 -3.01 9.03
CA ASN A 125 -17.04 -3.30 7.93
C ASN A 125 -15.75 -2.43 7.94
N LYS A 126 -15.45 -1.77 9.07
CA LYS A 126 -14.30 -0.87 9.24
C LYS A 126 -13.17 -1.54 10.01
N TYR A 127 -11.95 -1.24 9.61
CA TYR A 127 -10.71 -1.83 10.14
C TYR A 127 -9.61 -0.79 10.22
N LEU A 128 -8.86 -0.81 11.33
CA LEU A 128 -7.58 -0.13 11.46
C LEU A 128 -6.46 -1.11 11.08
N LEU A 129 -5.64 -0.73 10.13
CA LEU A 129 -4.43 -1.43 9.75
C LEU A 129 -3.23 -0.61 10.23
N LYS A 130 -2.46 -1.17 11.17
CA LYS A 130 -1.15 -0.62 11.53
C LYS A 130 -0.11 -1.28 10.63
N THR A 131 0.46 -0.49 9.72
CA THR A 131 1.36 -0.98 8.67
C THR A 131 2.80 -0.57 8.95
N HIS A 132 3.73 -1.48 8.68
CA HIS A 132 5.15 -1.22 8.58
C HIS A 132 5.56 -1.46 7.13
N GLY A 133 6.41 -0.61 6.59
CA GLY A 133 6.87 -0.79 5.22
C GLY A 133 7.99 0.17 4.86
N GLU A 134 8.54 -0.07 3.69
CA GLU A 134 9.64 0.68 3.12
C GLU A 134 9.11 1.71 2.12
N LEU A 135 9.33 3.00 2.39
CA LEU A 135 9.05 4.09 1.47
C LEU A 135 10.35 4.57 0.83
N THR A 136 10.39 4.54 -0.49
CA THR A 136 11.54 5.01 -1.29
C THR A 136 11.19 6.30 -2.01
N ILE A 137 11.94 7.37 -1.73
CA ILE A 137 11.81 8.70 -2.35
C ILE A 137 13.21 9.15 -2.77
N ALA A 138 13.35 9.64 -3.99
CA ALA A 138 14.61 10.18 -4.55
C ALA A 138 15.81 9.23 -4.36
N GLY A 139 15.58 7.91 -4.38
CA GLY A 139 16.60 6.86 -4.23
C GLY A 139 16.95 6.53 -2.77
N VAL A 140 16.33 7.18 -1.80
CA VAL A 140 16.51 6.87 -0.38
C VAL A 140 15.31 6.08 0.13
N THR A 141 15.57 4.95 0.79
CA THR A 141 14.54 4.09 1.39
C THR A 141 14.55 4.26 2.91
N LYS A 142 13.35 4.42 3.49
CA LYS A 142 13.12 4.49 4.94
C LYS A 142 12.00 3.55 5.33
N GLU A 143 12.15 2.93 6.51
CA GLU A 143 11.04 2.28 7.16
C GLU A 143 10.08 3.32 7.72
N ILE A 144 8.80 3.15 7.45
CA ILE A 144 7.73 3.99 7.96
C ILE A 144 6.61 3.13 8.56
N MET A 145 5.89 3.73 9.50
CA MET A 145 4.69 3.16 10.09
C MET A 145 3.52 4.08 9.79
N MET A 146 2.40 3.49 9.34
CA MET A 146 1.18 4.26 9.06
C MET A 146 -0.02 3.57 9.69
N ASP A 147 -0.92 4.36 10.25
CA ASP A 147 -2.27 3.93 10.61
C ASP A 147 -3.19 4.17 9.41
N VAL A 148 -3.78 3.09 8.88
CA VAL A 148 -4.60 3.11 7.67
C VAL A 148 -5.99 2.60 8.01
N HIS A 149 -7.01 3.43 7.82
CA HIS A 149 -8.41 3.05 8.00
C HIS A 149 -8.96 2.43 6.72
N CYS A 150 -9.42 1.19 6.81
CA CYS A 150 -9.96 0.46 5.67
C CYS A 150 -11.44 0.13 5.86
N VAL A 151 -12.22 0.24 4.80
CA VAL A 151 -13.63 -0.14 4.73
C VAL A 151 -13.80 -1.22 3.67
N VAL A 152 -14.35 -2.36 4.04
CA VAL A 152 -14.76 -3.41 3.10
C VAL A 152 -16.16 -3.07 2.58
N ASN A 153 -16.25 -2.63 1.33
CA ASN A 153 -17.49 -2.16 0.72
C ASN A 153 -18.41 -3.33 0.33
N SER A 154 -19.70 -3.04 0.18
CA SER A 154 -20.70 -4.05 -0.21
C SER A 154 -20.47 -4.65 -1.60
N ASP A 155 -19.79 -3.91 -2.50
CA ASP A 155 -19.40 -4.34 -3.85
C ASP A 155 -18.11 -5.18 -3.86
N GLY A 156 -17.51 -5.46 -2.70
CA GLY A 156 -16.28 -6.22 -2.55
C GLY A 156 -15.00 -5.41 -2.79
N THR A 157 -15.09 -4.11 -3.04
CA THR A 157 -13.92 -3.23 -3.03
C THR A 157 -13.48 -2.92 -1.61
N ILE A 158 -12.22 -2.51 -1.42
CA ILE A 158 -11.69 -2.07 -0.14
C ILE A 158 -11.19 -0.64 -0.30
N THR A 159 -11.80 0.28 0.45
CA THR A 159 -11.36 1.67 0.51
C THR A 159 -10.44 1.84 1.70
N CYS A 160 -9.23 2.32 1.47
CA CYS A 160 -8.23 2.60 2.50
C CYS A 160 -7.88 4.09 2.50
N THR A 161 -7.92 4.72 3.65
CA THR A 161 -7.58 6.12 3.87
C THR A 161 -6.53 6.26 4.95
N GLY A 162 -5.67 7.24 4.81
CA GLY A 162 -4.66 7.53 5.83
C GLY A 162 -4.09 8.92 5.66
N THR A 163 -3.50 9.41 6.75
CA THR A 163 -2.72 10.65 6.81
C THR A 163 -1.40 10.33 7.47
N ASP A 164 -0.30 10.84 6.91
CA ASP A 164 1.04 10.68 7.46
C ASP A 164 1.84 11.97 7.32
N THR A 165 2.89 12.10 8.11
CA THR A 165 3.81 13.25 8.07
C THR A 165 5.21 12.76 7.75
N LEU A 166 5.84 13.37 6.75
CA LEU A 166 7.23 13.07 6.38
C LEU A 166 8.06 14.35 6.31
N ASN A 167 9.37 14.22 6.55
CA ASN A 167 10.31 15.31 6.28
C ASN A 167 11.06 15.03 4.97
N MET A 168 11.22 16.05 4.14
CA MET A 168 12.00 15.94 2.91
C MET A 168 13.45 15.53 3.18
N THR A 169 14.03 16.07 4.25
CA THR A 169 15.44 15.81 4.64
C THR A 169 15.68 14.35 5.05
N ASP A 170 14.68 13.62 5.55
CA ASP A 170 14.78 12.18 5.85
C ASP A 170 15.12 11.36 4.59
N TYR A 171 14.69 11.84 3.42
CA TYR A 171 14.96 11.24 2.12
C TYR A 171 16.07 11.96 1.34
N GLN A 172 16.90 12.74 2.03
CA GLN A 172 17.97 13.54 1.39
C GLN A 172 17.47 14.46 0.25
N VAL A 173 16.21 14.85 0.35
CA VAL A 173 15.59 15.85 -0.51
C VAL A 173 15.75 17.20 0.18
N LYS A 174 16.55 18.09 -0.43
CA LYS A 174 16.73 19.44 0.10
C LYS A 174 15.48 20.27 -0.19
N PRO A 175 14.83 20.84 0.85
CA PRO A 175 13.68 21.72 0.64
C PRO A 175 14.01 22.84 -0.36
N PRO A 176 13.20 23.02 -1.42
CA PRO A 176 13.44 24.04 -2.43
C PRO A 176 13.49 25.45 -1.86
N THR A 177 14.36 26.28 -2.41
CA THR A 177 14.43 27.70 -2.12
C THR A 177 14.31 28.50 -3.42
N PHE A 178 13.71 29.68 -3.34
CA PHE A 178 13.45 30.56 -4.48
C PHE A 178 13.95 31.97 -4.21
N MET A 179 14.06 32.79 -5.23
CA MET A 179 14.46 34.22 -5.13
C MET A 179 15.75 34.38 -4.29
N LEU A 180 16.82 33.68 -4.69
CA LEU A 180 18.14 33.69 -4.00
C LEU A 180 18.05 33.32 -2.50
N GLY A 181 17.07 32.48 -2.12
CA GLY A 181 16.90 32.01 -0.75
C GLY A 181 15.95 32.84 0.11
N ALA A 182 15.36 33.91 -0.43
CA ALA A 182 14.38 34.73 0.28
C ALA A 182 13.08 33.94 0.57
N MET A 183 12.74 33.00 -0.30
CA MET A 183 11.60 32.09 -0.11
C MET A 183 12.12 30.68 0.16
N LYS A 184 11.67 30.06 1.25
CA LYS A 184 12.06 28.72 1.67
C LYS A 184 10.83 27.84 1.83
N THR A 185 10.88 26.63 1.30
CA THR A 185 9.91 25.58 1.57
C THR A 185 10.17 24.98 2.96
N GLY A 186 9.12 24.69 3.72
CA GLY A 186 9.24 23.92 4.96
C GLY A 186 9.67 22.48 4.69
N ASP A 187 10.29 21.84 5.66
CA ASP A 187 10.79 20.46 5.53
C ASP A 187 9.65 19.44 5.69
N ALA A 188 8.76 19.68 6.65
CA ALA A 188 7.64 18.78 6.95
C ALA A 188 6.55 18.86 5.88
N LEU A 189 6.08 17.68 5.49
CA LEU A 189 5.00 17.46 4.53
C LEU A 189 3.91 16.62 5.17
N THR A 190 2.66 16.91 4.84
CA THR A 190 1.51 16.07 5.18
C THR A 190 1.07 15.33 3.93
N LEU A 191 0.95 14.01 4.04
CA LEU A 191 0.43 13.12 3.01
C LEU A 191 -0.97 12.67 3.42
N ASP A 192 -1.98 13.00 2.62
CA ASP A 192 -3.33 12.46 2.73
C ASP A 192 -3.62 11.56 1.53
N PHE A 193 -4.20 10.37 1.77
CA PHE A 193 -4.54 9.49 0.66
C PHE A 193 -5.87 8.78 0.85
N THR A 194 -6.50 8.51 -0.28
CA THR A 194 -7.64 7.60 -0.44
C THR A 194 -7.34 6.63 -1.57
N MET A 195 -7.32 5.34 -1.26
CA MET A 195 -7.02 4.25 -2.17
C MET A 195 -8.21 3.30 -2.23
N VAL A 196 -8.66 2.93 -3.42
CA VAL A 196 -9.70 1.93 -3.61
C VAL A 196 -9.09 0.71 -4.30
N TYR A 197 -9.17 -0.43 -3.64
CA TYR A 197 -8.68 -1.70 -4.14
C TYR A 197 -9.84 -2.56 -4.66
N LYS A 198 -9.71 -3.07 -5.89
CA LYS A 198 -10.67 -3.97 -6.52
C LYS A 198 -10.05 -5.36 -6.69
N LYS A 199 -10.80 -6.40 -6.35
CA LYS A 199 -10.37 -7.79 -6.52
C LYS A 199 -10.10 -8.09 -7.97
N GLN A 200 -8.93 -8.68 -8.27
CA GLN A 200 -8.64 -9.20 -9.60
C GLN A 200 -9.38 -10.53 -9.78
N VAL A 201 -10.18 -10.62 -10.81
CA VAL A 201 -10.72 -11.90 -11.29
C VAL A 201 -9.61 -12.52 -12.14
N THR A 202 -8.99 -13.58 -11.68
CA THR A 202 -8.15 -14.43 -12.51
C THR A 202 -9.09 -15.20 -13.43
N GLY A 203 -9.09 -14.85 -14.72
CA GLY A 203 -9.74 -15.64 -15.76
C GLY A 203 -9.00 -16.94 -16.01
#